data_41694f18adb024770bb309768916210b
#
_entry.id   41694f18adb024770bb309768916210b
#
_cell.length_a   1.000
_cell.length_b   1.000
_cell.length_c   1.000
_cell.angle_alpha   90.00
_cell.angle_beta   90.00
_cell.angle_gamma   90.00
#
_symmetry.space_group_name_H-M   'P 1'
#
loop_
_entity.id
_entity.type
_entity.pdbx_description
1 polymer ?
#
loop_
_entity_poly.entity_id
_entity_poly.type
_entity_poly.pdbx_seq_one_letter_code
_entity_poly.pdbx_strand_id
1 'polypeptide(L)'
;MLLCTIIMIGGRINKMQFNKGEGKMSVDILFLNNKAMRDMGTADMKAVINDVERVYTLTQEGDVIAPGKCVMRWGKTVEDENTLGRINAMPGYIGGEYDMAGIKWIGSGPQNYKKGLPRASVTVILNDPDTKLPVCVADGTEVSTMRTGASGGVAIKYLSKSDASVMTICGAGAQAPTQFEAAKIFNLKVTTP
;
A
#
# COMPACT_ATOMS: atom_id res chain seq x y z
N MET A 1 -2.24 7.46 -1.34
CA MET A 1 -1.20 6.40 -1.51
C MET A 1 -1.04 5.50 -0.28
N LEU A 2 -0.93 6.03 0.93
CA LEU A 2 -0.91 5.26 2.19
C LEU A 2 -2.25 4.58 2.46
N LEU A 3 -3.33 5.29 2.27
CA LEU A 3 -4.68 4.92 2.68
C LEU A 3 -5.15 3.59 2.07
N CYS A 4 -4.86 3.36 0.79
CA CYS A 4 -5.12 2.05 0.17
C CYS A 4 -4.39 0.90 0.88
N THR A 5 -3.17 1.16 1.39
CA THR A 5 -2.43 0.18 2.17
C THR A 5 -3.09 -0.08 3.53
N ILE A 6 -3.58 0.97 4.18
CA ILE A 6 -4.31 0.87 5.46
C ILE A 6 -5.61 0.06 5.27
N ILE A 7 -6.38 0.34 4.22
CA ILE A 7 -7.62 -0.40 3.92
C ILE A 7 -7.35 -1.88 3.70
N MET A 8 -6.39 -2.20 2.84
CA MET A 8 -6.08 -3.59 2.49
C MET A 8 -5.69 -4.43 3.72
N ILE A 9 -5.10 -3.81 4.72
CA ILE A 9 -4.71 -4.46 5.97
C ILE A 9 -5.82 -4.31 7.01
N GLY A 10 -6.25 -3.09 7.29
CA GLY A 10 -7.22 -2.77 8.35
C GLY A 10 -8.58 -3.41 8.13
N GLY A 11 -9.15 -3.32 6.93
CA GLY A 11 -10.43 -3.96 6.60
C GLY A 11 -10.42 -5.49 6.74
N ARG A 12 -9.25 -6.12 6.68
CA ARG A 12 -9.10 -7.56 6.91
C ARG A 12 -8.83 -7.90 8.37
N ILE A 13 -8.16 -7.01 9.11
CA ILE A 13 -7.87 -7.18 10.55
C ILE A 13 -9.12 -6.94 11.40
N ASN A 14 -9.98 -5.99 11.05
CA ASN A 14 -11.26 -5.75 11.76
C ASN A 14 -12.17 -6.98 11.80
N LYS A 15 -11.95 -7.95 10.90
CA LYS A 15 -12.64 -9.26 10.93
C LYS A 15 -11.99 -10.25 11.92
N MET A 16 -10.78 -9.96 12.40
CA MET A 16 -10.12 -10.72 13.47
C MET A 16 -10.52 -10.06 14.79
N GLN A 17 -11.37 -10.73 15.57
CA GLN A 17 -11.75 -10.24 16.89
C GLN A 17 -10.50 -10.14 17.77
N PHE A 18 -10.09 -8.92 18.10
CA PHE A 18 -9.13 -8.71 19.17
C PHE A 18 -9.81 -9.08 20.48
N ASN A 19 -9.33 -10.13 21.16
CA ASN A 19 -9.73 -10.42 22.52
C ASN A 19 -9.33 -9.23 23.42
N LYS A 20 -10.31 -8.45 23.83
CA LYS A 20 -10.14 -7.50 24.94
C LYS A 20 -9.98 -8.34 26.20
N GLY A 21 -8.73 -8.72 26.50
CA GLY A 21 -8.40 -9.49 27.69
C GLY A 21 -8.82 -8.74 28.94
N GLU A 22 -9.53 -9.43 29.82
CA GLU A 22 -9.94 -8.89 31.12
C GLU A 22 -8.71 -8.50 31.97
N GLY A 23 -8.61 -7.24 32.30
CA GLY A 23 -7.90 -6.78 33.50
C GLY A 23 -6.39 -6.53 33.41
N LYS A 24 -5.72 -6.53 32.23
CA LYS A 24 -4.30 -6.16 32.12
C LYS A 24 -4.13 -4.89 31.28
N MET A 25 -3.37 -3.91 31.80
CA MET A 25 -2.85 -2.79 31.00
C MET A 25 -1.70 -3.28 30.08
N SER A 26 -2.00 -4.18 29.14
CA SER A 26 -1.08 -4.64 28.12
C SER A 26 -1.72 -4.44 26.75
N VAL A 27 -0.93 -4.01 25.78
CA VAL A 27 -1.35 -3.86 24.39
C VAL A 27 -0.79 -5.04 23.62
N ASP A 28 -1.66 -5.88 23.10
CA ASP A 28 -1.27 -6.95 22.21
C ASP A 28 -1.16 -6.40 20.80
N ILE A 29 0.04 -6.47 20.21
CA ILE A 29 0.30 -6.02 18.84
C ILE A 29 0.43 -7.24 17.94
N LEU A 30 -0.39 -7.30 16.88
CA LEU A 30 -0.29 -8.32 15.86
C LEU A 30 0.89 -8.05 14.93
N PHE A 31 1.78 -9.03 14.74
CA PHE A 31 2.87 -8.96 13.77
C PHE A 31 2.56 -9.85 12.55
N LEU A 32 2.49 -9.24 11.35
CA LEU A 32 2.16 -9.93 10.10
C LEU A 32 3.33 -9.86 9.12
N ASN A 33 3.90 -11.00 8.80
CA ASN A 33 4.89 -11.12 7.74
C ASN A 33 4.23 -11.17 6.34
N ASN A 34 5.02 -11.15 5.29
CA ASN A 34 4.53 -11.19 3.90
C ASN A 34 3.62 -12.40 3.62
N LYS A 35 3.97 -13.59 4.14
CA LYS A 35 3.14 -14.78 3.95
C LYS A 35 1.75 -14.61 4.56
N ALA A 36 1.68 -14.17 5.81
CA ALA A 36 0.41 -13.92 6.50
C ALA A 36 -0.44 -12.88 5.74
N MET A 37 0.20 -11.83 5.21
CA MET A 37 -0.46 -10.83 4.40
C MET A 37 -1.08 -11.42 3.13
N ARG A 38 -0.36 -12.29 2.42
CA ARG A 38 -0.88 -13.00 1.24
C ARG A 38 -2.05 -13.91 1.58
N ASP A 39 -1.93 -14.68 2.66
CA ASP A 39 -2.99 -15.59 3.13
C ASP A 39 -4.29 -14.82 3.47
N MET A 40 -4.18 -13.54 3.84
CA MET A 40 -5.30 -12.62 4.03
C MET A 40 -5.88 -12.05 2.72
N GLY A 41 -5.36 -12.41 1.56
CA GLY A 41 -5.86 -11.98 0.25
C GLY A 41 -5.37 -10.61 -0.22
N THR A 42 -4.25 -10.09 0.31
CA THR A 42 -3.69 -8.80 -0.13
C THR A 42 -3.11 -8.83 -1.55
N ALA A 43 -2.99 -10.01 -2.16
CA ALA A 43 -2.54 -10.21 -3.52
C ALA A 43 -3.70 -10.40 -4.54
N ASP A 44 -4.96 -10.32 -4.13
CA ASP A 44 -6.12 -10.37 -5.03
C ASP A 44 -6.30 -9.00 -5.71
N MET A 45 -5.84 -8.86 -6.95
CA MET A 45 -5.87 -7.61 -7.70
C MET A 45 -7.29 -7.05 -7.86
N LYS A 46 -8.30 -7.90 -8.06
CA LYS A 46 -9.69 -7.45 -8.21
C LYS A 46 -10.22 -6.83 -6.92
N ALA A 47 -9.97 -7.47 -5.79
CA ALA A 47 -10.32 -6.94 -4.48
C ALA A 47 -9.56 -5.63 -4.19
N VAL A 48 -8.28 -5.57 -4.54
CA VAL A 48 -7.45 -4.37 -4.33
C VAL A 48 -7.91 -3.20 -5.19
N ILE A 49 -8.38 -3.43 -6.43
CA ILE A 49 -8.96 -2.37 -7.28
C ILE A 49 -10.21 -1.78 -6.61
N ASN A 50 -11.09 -2.63 -6.07
CA ASN A 50 -12.29 -2.17 -5.36
C ASN A 50 -11.92 -1.35 -4.11
N ASP A 51 -10.94 -1.81 -3.33
CA ASP A 51 -10.44 -1.08 -2.16
C ASP A 51 -9.89 0.30 -2.54
N VAL A 52 -9.11 0.37 -3.62
CA VAL A 52 -8.52 1.63 -4.10
C VAL A 52 -9.60 2.59 -4.61
N GLU A 53 -10.59 2.08 -5.34
CA GLU A 53 -11.72 2.86 -5.82
C GLU A 53 -12.53 3.44 -4.63
N ARG A 54 -12.77 2.64 -3.60
CA ARG A 54 -13.46 3.09 -2.40
C ARG A 54 -12.67 4.17 -1.65
N VAL A 55 -11.33 4.07 -1.59
CA VAL A 55 -10.49 5.14 -1.03
C VAL A 55 -10.69 6.47 -1.77
N TYR A 56 -10.77 6.44 -3.10
CA TYR A 56 -10.98 7.66 -3.87
C TYR A 56 -12.36 8.28 -3.59
N THR A 57 -13.38 7.45 -3.43
CA THR A 57 -14.73 7.90 -3.04
C THR A 57 -14.71 8.54 -1.65
N LEU A 58 -14.16 7.86 -0.64
CA LEU A 58 -14.04 8.40 0.72
C LEU A 58 -13.21 9.70 0.77
N THR A 59 -12.18 9.79 -0.09
CA THR A 59 -11.39 11.02 -0.20
C THR A 59 -12.23 12.18 -0.72
N GLN A 60 -13.09 11.93 -1.71
CA GLN A 60 -14.01 12.94 -2.25
C GLN A 60 -15.10 13.32 -1.23
N GLU A 61 -15.55 12.37 -0.42
CA GLU A 61 -16.51 12.58 0.66
C GLU A 61 -15.92 13.37 1.85
N GLY A 62 -14.59 13.55 1.89
CA GLY A 62 -13.89 14.25 2.97
C GLY A 62 -13.61 13.36 4.19
N ASP A 63 -13.82 12.06 4.09
CA ASP A 63 -13.69 11.09 5.18
C ASP A 63 -12.28 10.44 5.25
N VAL A 64 -11.29 11.21 4.82
CA VAL A 64 -9.89 10.81 4.75
C VAL A 64 -8.98 11.93 5.25
N ILE A 65 -8.04 11.59 6.12
CA ILE A 65 -6.97 12.48 6.55
C ILE A 65 -5.64 11.94 6.01
N ALA A 66 -5.02 12.67 5.10
CA ALA A 66 -3.75 12.31 4.47
C ALA A 66 -2.76 13.47 4.55
N PRO A 67 -2.07 13.67 5.67
CA PRO A 67 -1.06 14.71 5.79
C PRO A 67 0.07 14.52 4.77
N GLY A 68 0.83 15.57 4.54
CA GLY A 68 2.02 15.52 3.71
C GLY A 68 3.01 14.47 4.23
N LYS A 69 3.65 13.74 3.31
CA LYS A 69 4.69 12.77 3.67
C LYS A 69 5.92 13.47 4.23
N CYS A 70 6.47 12.93 5.31
CA CYS A 70 7.81 13.29 5.78
C CYS A 70 8.86 12.50 4.98
N VAL A 71 9.80 13.19 4.36
CA VAL A 71 10.86 12.58 3.56
C VAL A 71 12.20 12.84 4.22
N MET A 72 12.88 11.75 4.61
CA MET A 72 14.24 11.82 5.15
C MET A 72 15.23 11.40 4.10
N ARG A 73 16.23 12.24 3.89
CA ARG A 73 17.43 11.96 3.10
C ARG A 73 18.64 12.44 3.88
N TRP A 74 19.77 11.80 3.65
CA TRP A 74 21.05 12.17 4.24
C TRP A 74 22.18 11.90 3.23
N GLY A 75 23.35 12.45 3.49
CA GLY A 75 24.50 12.40 2.61
C GLY A 75 25.16 13.77 2.54
N LYS A 76 26.43 13.81 2.16
CA LYS A 76 27.23 15.06 2.14
C LYS A 76 27.25 15.71 0.76
N THR A 77 27.19 14.91 -0.30
CA THR A 77 27.18 15.38 -1.69
C THR A 77 26.07 14.72 -2.49
N VAL A 78 25.79 15.22 -3.69
CA VAL A 78 24.78 14.63 -4.58
C VAL A 78 25.19 13.28 -5.13
N GLU A 79 26.47 12.95 -5.11
CA GLU A 79 27.05 11.67 -5.53
C GLU A 79 27.02 10.63 -4.42
N ASP A 80 26.80 11.04 -3.16
CA ASP A 80 26.69 10.11 -2.02
C ASP A 80 25.49 9.18 -2.23
N GLU A 81 25.73 7.87 -2.13
CA GLU A 81 24.66 6.85 -2.25
C GLU A 81 23.47 7.12 -1.34
N ASN A 82 23.71 7.67 -0.15
CA ASN A 82 22.66 8.00 0.80
C ASN A 82 21.76 9.13 0.32
N THR A 83 22.28 10.05 -0.50
CA THR A 83 21.51 11.15 -1.09
C THR A 83 20.52 10.63 -2.15
N LEU A 84 20.85 9.55 -2.83
CA LEU A 84 19.99 8.90 -3.82
C LEU A 84 18.84 8.12 -3.18
N GLY A 85 19.03 7.67 -1.93
CA GLY A 85 18.03 6.96 -1.15
C GLY A 85 17.11 7.89 -0.36
N ARG A 86 16.10 7.31 0.28
CA ARG A 86 15.22 8.02 1.21
C ARG A 86 14.47 7.05 2.11
N ILE A 87 14.05 7.56 3.26
CA ILE A 87 13.00 6.94 4.06
C ILE A 87 11.83 7.92 4.15
N ASN A 88 10.63 7.43 3.89
CA ASN A 88 9.41 8.23 3.95
C ASN A 88 8.51 7.71 5.07
N ALA A 89 8.05 8.63 5.92
CA ALA A 89 6.94 8.42 6.83
C ALA A 89 5.65 8.98 6.20
N MET A 90 4.61 8.18 6.13
CA MET A 90 3.35 8.55 5.49
C MET A 90 2.21 8.17 6.45
N PRO A 91 1.81 9.07 7.36
CA PRO A 91 0.66 8.85 8.23
C PRO A 91 -0.65 9.09 7.47
N GLY A 92 -1.75 8.55 8.01
CA GLY A 92 -3.09 8.80 7.50
C GLY A 92 -4.17 8.10 8.31
N TYR A 93 -5.38 8.59 8.12
CA TYR A 93 -6.61 8.01 8.66
C TYR A 93 -7.60 7.85 7.51
N ILE A 94 -8.39 6.81 7.58
CA ILE A 94 -9.51 6.56 6.70
C ILE A 94 -10.74 6.21 7.52
N GLY A 95 -11.82 6.91 7.29
CA GLY A 95 -13.11 6.73 7.93
C GLY A 95 -14.00 5.73 7.21
N GLY A 96 -15.29 5.99 7.21
CA GLY A 96 -16.30 5.10 6.66
C GLY A 96 -16.31 3.75 7.35
N GLU A 97 -16.52 2.71 6.59
CA GLU A 97 -16.55 1.32 7.06
C GLU A 97 -15.19 0.78 7.52
N TYR A 98 -14.10 1.51 7.29
CA TYR A 98 -12.75 1.07 7.68
C TYR A 98 -12.33 1.58 9.04
N ASP A 99 -12.63 2.82 9.36
CA ASP A 99 -12.31 3.51 10.61
C ASP A 99 -10.94 3.09 11.18
N MET A 100 -9.87 3.46 10.45
CA MET A 100 -8.52 2.99 10.74
C MET A 100 -7.47 4.09 10.54
N ALA A 101 -6.59 4.24 11.51
CA ALA A 101 -5.43 5.09 11.41
C ALA A 101 -4.15 4.26 11.20
N GLY A 102 -3.09 4.89 10.73
CA GLY A 102 -1.81 4.20 10.61
C GLY A 102 -0.73 5.00 9.91
N ILE A 103 0.41 4.35 9.76
CA ILE A 103 1.56 4.91 9.05
C ILE A 103 2.18 3.87 8.13
N LYS A 104 2.57 4.30 6.95
CA LYS A 104 3.46 3.55 6.08
C LYS A 104 4.87 4.12 6.20
N TRP A 105 5.79 3.26 6.60
CA TRP A 105 7.22 3.53 6.65
C TRP A 105 7.90 2.82 5.49
N ILE A 106 8.46 3.56 4.53
CA ILE A 106 9.07 2.99 3.33
C ILE A 106 10.50 3.47 3.16
N GLY A 107 11.44 2.53 3.19
CA GLY A 107 12.83 2.74 2.80
C GLY A 107 13.02 2.46 1.31
N SER A 108 13.80 3.28 0.63
CA SER A 108 14.16 3.10 -0.78
C SER A 108 15.64 3.40 -0.97
N GLY A 109 16.41 2.36 -1.32
CA GLY A 109 17.83 2.43 -1.67
C GLY A 109 18.03 2.07 -3.14
N PRO A 110 18.12 3.05 -4.07
CA PRO A 110 18.28 2.77 -5.49
C PRO A 110 19.47 1.88 -5.85
N GLN A 111 20.52 1.87 -5.02
CA GLN A 111 21.73 1.07 -5.24
C GLN A 111 21.70 -0.31 -4.56
N ASN A 112 20.62 -0.67 -3.87
CA ASN A 112 20.51 -1.95 -3.15
C ASN A 112 20.70 -3.16 -4.08
N TYR A 113 20.34 -3.05 -5.35
CA TYR A 113 20.53 -4.12 -6.33
C TYR A 113 22.01 -4.56 -6.46
N LYS A 114 22.96 -3.65 -6.23
CA LYS A 114 24.41 -3.97 -6.22
C LYS A 114 24.79 -4.90 -5.06
N LYS A 115 23.94 -4.95 -4.03
CA LYS A 115 24.12 -5.78 -2.82
C LYS A 115 23.20 -6.99 -2.82
N GLY A 116 22.49 -7.26 -3.92
CA GLY A 116 21.45 -8.33 -3.99
C GLY A 116 20.24 -8.07 -3.11
N LEU A 117 19.99 -6.82 -2.71
CA LEU A 117 18.90 -6.44 -1.82
C LEU A 117 17.74 -5.79 -2.60
N PRO A 118 16.50 -5.91 -2.11
CA PRO A 118 15.36 -5.19 -2.69
C PRO A 118 15.60 -3.68 -2.71
N ARG A 119 15.16 -3.03 -3.80
CA ARG A 119 15.24 -1.58 -3.91
C ARG A 119 14.48 -0.85 -2.82
N ALA A 120 13.39 -1.41 -2.34
CA ALA A 120 12.54 -0.82 -1.31
C ALA A 120 11.91 -1.91 -0.44
N SER A 121 11.65 -1.56 0.81
CA SER A 121 10.86 -2.33 1.74
C SER A 121 9.86 -1.42 2.46
N VAL A 122 8.74 -1.98 2.88
CA VAL A 122 7.65 -1.24 3.51
C VAL A 122 7.22 -1.92 4.79
N THR A 123 7.14 -1.16 5.86
CA THR A 123 6.47 -1.55 7.10
C THR A 123 5.24 -0.66 7.29
N VAL A 124 4.15 -1.26 7.74
CA VAL A 124 2.91 -0.56 8.09
C VAL A 124 2.64 -0.76 9.57
N ILE A 125 2.29 0.30 10.26
CA ILE A 125 1.75 0.24 11.62
C ILE A 125 0.32 0.73 11.54
N LEU A 126 -0.62 -0.04 12.10
CA LEU A 126 -2.01 0.36 12.25
C LEU A 126 -2.31 0.68 13.71
N ASN A 127 -3.15 1.69 13.90
CA ASN A 127 -3.58 2.16 15.19
C ASN A 127 -5.10 2.13 15.27
N ASP A 128 -5.61 1.73 16.41
CA ASP A 128 -7.01 1.88 16.77
C ASP A 128 -7.36 3.38 16.86
N PRO A 129 -8.39 3.85 16.16
CA PRO A 129 -8.70 5.28 16.09
C PRO A 129 -9.22 5.86 17.41
N ASP A 130 -9.84 5.06 18.28
CA ASP A 130 -10.39 5.53 19.55
C ASP A 130 -9.30 5.66 20.62
N THR A 131 -8.52 4.60 20.81
CA THR A 131 -7.50 4.52 21.84
C THR A 131 -6.15 5.11 21.42
N LYS A 132 -5.90 5.25 20.11
CA LYS A 132 -4.63 5.64 19.47
C LYS A 132 -3.51 4.60 19.65
N LEU A 133 -3.81 3.46 20.26
CA LEU A 133 -2.82 2.41 20.49
C LEU A 133 -2.49 1.65 19.19
N PRO A 134 -1.24 1.20 19.02
CA PRO A 134 -0.89 0.36 17.89
C PRO A 134 -1.53 -1.03 18.05
N VAL A 135 -2.17 -1.52 17.00
CA VAL A 135 -2.82 -2.84 16.98
C VAL A 135 -2.16 -3.82 16.03
N CYS A 136 -1.39 -3.32 15.05
CA CYS A 136 -0.73 -4.18 14.08
C CYS A 136 0.57 -3.57 13.56
N VAL A 137 1.57 -4.42 13.35
CA VAL A 137 2.76 -4.13 12.54
C VAL A 137 2.82 -5.17 11.42
N ALA A 138 2.84 -4.73 10.16
CA ALA A 138 2.76 -5.61 9.02
C ALA A 138 3.82 -5.32 7.95
N ASP A 139 4.23 -6.35 7.22
CA ASP A 139 4.95 -6.18 5.95
C ASP A 139 3.99 -5.60 4.90
N GLY A 140 4.29 -4.39 4.47
CA GLY A 140 3.51 -3.67 3.47
C GLY A 140 4.15 -3.66 2.07
N THR A 141 5.23 -4.39 1.84
CA THR A 141 6.01 -4.31 0.58
C THR A 141 5.18 -4.72 -0.63
N GLU A 142 4.55 -5.89 -0.57
CA GLU A 142 3.67 -6.36 -1.64
C GLU A 142 2.40 -5.52 -1.75
N VAL A 143 1.75 -5.24 -0.63
CA VAL A 143 0.55 -4.39 -0.58
C VAL A 143 0.81 -3.03 -1.24
N SER A 144 1.98 -2.43 -0.97
CA SER A 144 2.37 -1.16 -1.58
C SER A 144 2.54 -1.27 -3.10
N THR A 145 2.92 -2.43 -3.61
CA THR A 145 3.06 -2.70 -5.05
C THR A 145 1.69 -2.97 -5.68
N MET A 146 0.90 -3.82 -5.08
CA MET A 146 -0.45 -4.18 -5.52
C MET A 146 -1.37 -2.96 -5.63
N ARG A 147 -1.44 -2.12 -4.58
CA ARG A 147 -2.26 -0.90 -4.61
C ARG A 147 -1.81 0.08 -5.72
N THR A 148 -0.53 0.05 -6.14
CA THR A 148 -0.04 0.91 -7.23
C THR A 148 -0.57 0.41 -8.58
N GLY A 149 -0.54 -0.91 -8.81
CA GLY A 149 -1.18 -1.52 -9.96
C GLY A 149 -2.69 -1.26 -10.00
N ALA A 150 -3.35 -1.42 -8.85
CA ALA A 150 -4.77 -1.16 -8.71
C ALA A 150 -5.18 0.29 -9.00
N SER A 151 -4.34 1.27 -8.66
CA SER A 151 -4.57 2.67 -9.05
C SER A 151 -4.58 2.84 -10.58
N GLY A 152 -3.69 2.12 -11.28
CA GLY A 152 -3.73 2.02 -12.75
C GLY A 152 -5.01 1.34 -13.24
N GLY A 153 -5.45 0.29 -12.56
CA GLY A 153 -6.71 -0.40 -12.85
C GLY A 153 -7.92 0.52 -12.75
N VAL A 154 -8.01 1.33 -11.70
CA VAL A 154 -9.09 2.34 -11.56
C VAL A 154 -9.02 3.35 -12.71
N ALA A 155 -7.82 3.82 -13.06
CA ALA A 155 -7.65 4.71 -14.20
C ALA A 155 -8.12 4.06 -15.53
N ILE A 156 -7.79 2.80 -15.76
CA ILE A 156 -8.27 2.03 -16.93
C ILE A 156 -9.79 2.00 -16.92
N LYS A 157 -10.42 1.66 -15.80
CA LYS A 157 -11.87 1.54 -15.67
C LYS A 157 -12.62 2.81 -16.11
N TYR A 158 -12.10 3.97 -15.75
CA TYR A 158 -12.82 5.24 -15.94
C TYR A 158 -12.33 6.09 -17.11
N LEU A 159 -11.09 5.91 -17.55
CA LEU A 159 -10.43 6.81 -18.50
C LEU A 159 -10.06 6.14 -19.82
N SER A 160 -10.10 4.80 -19.92
CA SER A 160 -9.84 4.15 -21.20
C SER A 160 -11.03 4.31 -22.17
N LYS A 161 -10.73 4.24 -23.46
CA LYS A 161 -11.80 4.18 -24.47
C LYS A 161 -12.59 2.89 -24.31
N SER A 162 -13.90 2.92 -24.57
CA SER A 162 -14.79 1.77 -24.44
C SER A 162 -14.43 0.60 -25.36
N ASP A 163 -13.74 0.86 -26.46
CA ASP A 163 -13.26 -0.11 -27.45
C ASP A 163 -11.78 -0.46 -27.29
N ALA A 164 -11.12 0.04 -26.23
CA ALA A 164 -9.72 -0.26 -25.99
C ALA A 164 -9.52 -1.77 -25.78
N SER A 165 -8.62 -2.36 -26.54
CA SER A 165 -8.31 -3.79 -26.48
C SER A 165 -6.84 -4.09 -26.23
N VAL A 166 -5.98 -3.07 -26.30
CA VAL A 166 -4.52 -3.18 -26.15
C VAL A 166 -4.01 -2.11 -25.18
N MET A 167 -3.10 -2.49 -24.30
CA MET A 167 -2.35 -1.59 -23.44
C MET A 167 -0.85 -1.85 -23.59
N THR A 168 -0.07 -0.79 -23.70
CA THR A 168 1.39 -0.88 -23.69
C THR A 168 1.95 -0.47 -22.34
N ILE A 169 2.84 -1.28 -21.78
CA ILE A 169 3.56 -0.99 -20.53
C ILE A 169 5.01 -0.64 -20.86
N CYS A 170 5.41 0.60 -20.56
CA CYS A 170 6.78 1.06 -20.72
C CYS A 170 7.57 0.81 -19.44
N GLY A 171 8.51 -0.14 -19.50
CA GLY A 171 9.35 -0.55 -18.37
C GLY A 171 8.96 -1.89 -17.77
N ALA A 172 9.97 -2.65 -17.31
CA ALA A 172 9.83 -4.00 -16.75
C ALA A 172 10.29 -4.08 -15.28
N GLY A 173 10.10 -2.99 -14.51
CA GLY A 173 10.42 -2.95 -13.09
C GLY A 173 9.39 -3.65 -12.21
N ALA A 174 9.59 -3.60 -10.89
CA ALA A 174 8.74 -4.28 -9.90
C ALA A 174 7.23 -3.89 -9.97
N GLN A 175 6.88 -2.76 -10.57
CA GLN A 175 5.50 -2.33 -10.72
C GLN A 175 4.81 -2.91 -11.99
N ALA A 176 5.59 -3.29 -13.02
CA ALA A 176 5.03 -3.76 -14.27
C ALA A 176 4.10 -4.98 -14.14
N PRO A 177 4.43 -6.01 -13.34
CA PRO A 177 3.53 -7.15 -13.14
C PRO A 177 2.15 -6.75 -12.60
N THR A 178 2.09 -5.84 -11.61
CA THR A 178 0.82 -5.43 -11.02
C THR A 178 -0.02 -4.54 -11.95
N GLN A 179 0.62 -3.75 -12.81
CA GLN A 179 -0.08 -3.01 -13.88
C GLN A 179 -0.65 -3.99 -14.93
N PHE A 180 0.11 -5.03 -15.26
CA PHE A 180 -0.34 -6.10 -16.13
C PHE A 180 -1.56 -6.84 -15.56
N GLU A 181 -1.51 -7.23 -14.29
CA GLU A 181 -2.61 -7.91 -13.62
C GLU A 181 -3.87 -7.03 -13.58
N ALA A 182 -3.70 -5.74 -13.28
CA ALA A 182 -4.82 -4.79 -13.29
C ALA A 182 -5.44 -4.64 -14.68
N ALA A 183 -4.63 -4.55 -15.74
CA ALA A 183 -5.12 -4.47 -17.12
C ALA A 183 -5.91 -5.72 -17.54
N LYS A 184 -5.48 -6.90 -17.10
CA LYS A 184 -6.19 -8.16 -17.39
C LYS A 184 -7.61 -8.20 -16.80
N ILE A 185 -7.86 -7.55 -15.66
CA ILE A 185 -9.19 -7.46 -15.07
C ILE A 185 -10.19 -6.81 -16.03
N PHE A 186 -9.73 -5.91 -16.90
CA PHE A 186 -10.53 -5.19 -17.90
C PHE A 186 -10.39 -5.77 -19.31
N ASN A 187 -9.92 -7.02 -19.43
CA ASN A 187 -9.76 -7.75 -20.70
C ASN A 187 -8.83 -7.07 -21.72
N LEU A 188 -7.94 -6.20 -21.29
CA LEU A 188 -6.94 -5.61 -22.16
C LEU A 188 -5.82 -6.60 -22.48
N LYS A 189 -5.47 -6.72 -23.76
CA LYS A 189 -4.24 -7.40 -24.17
C LYS A 189 -3.06 -6.48 -23.91
N VAL A 190 -2.09 -6.93 -23.13
CA VAL A 190 -0.92 -6.13 -22.81
C VAL A 190 0.23 -6.46 -23.74
N THR A 191 0.82 -5.43 -24.33
CA THR A 191 2.04 -5.52 -25.12
C THR A 191 3.17 -4.77 -24.41
N THR A 192 4.38 -5.30 -24.53
CA THR A 192 5.62 -4.58 -24.18
C THR A 192 6.30 -4.13 -25.46
N PRO A 193 6.90 -2.96 -25.50
CA PRO A 193 7.66 -2.50 -26.68
C PRO A 193 8.90 -3.35 -26.89
#